data_9d48beb001f5ae552b72e95aa1e9e570
#
_entry.id   9d48beb001f5ae552b72e95aa1e9e570
#
_cell.length_a   1.000
_cell.length_b   1.000
_cell.length_c   1.000
_cell.angle_alpha   90.00
_cell.angle_beta   90.00
_cell.angle_gamma   90.00
#
_symmetry.space_group_name_H-M   'P 1'
#
loop_
_entity.id
_entity.type
_entity.pdbx_description
1 polymer ?
#
loop_
_entity_poly.entity_id
_entity_poly.type
_entity_poly.pdbx_seq_one_letter_code
_entity_poly.pdbx_strand_id
1 'polypeptide(L)' 'MTTKPYQLETVSCPSCIAKIEGMLKRTEGVAGSQVSFATSKVKVNFDEAKIGSDQIRERIVRLGYAVLGEK' A
#
# COMPACT_ATOMS: atom_id res chain seq x y z
N MET A 1 -5.98 -14.03 6.17
CA MET A 1 -5.71 -12.73 5.53
C MET A 1 -5.56 -11.64 6.56
N THR A 2 -4.57 -10.79 6.37
CA THR A 2 -4.26 -9.69 7.29
C THR A 2 -4.46 -8.38 6.57
N THR A 3 -5.11 -7.42 7.22
CA THR A 3 -5.26 -6.08 6.67
C THR A 3 -4.45 -5.12 7.53
N LYS A 4 -3.54 -4.37 6.90
CA LYS A 4 -2.75 -3.36 7.60
C LYS A 4 -2.87 -2.02 6.89
N PRO A 5 -3.13 -0.95 7.64
CA PRO A 5 -3.10 0.40 7.09
C PRO A 5 -1.69 0.95 7.09
N TYR A 6 -1.36 1.67 6.03
CA TYR A 6 -0.09 2.40 5.92
C TYR A 6 -0.40 3.87 5.79
N GLN A 7 0.21 4.68 6.63
CA GLN A 7 0.11 6.13 6.52
C GLN A 7 1.20 6.62 5.59
N LEU A 8 0.80 7.22 4.49
CA LEU A 8 1.74 7.78 3.53
C LEU A 8 1.90 9.28 3.72
N GLU A 9 3.02 9.81 3.26
CA GLU A 9 3.14 11.23 3.06
C GLU A 9 2.16 11.63 1.95
N THR A 10 1.74 12.86 1.91
CA THR A 10 0.65 13.35 1.07
C THR A 10 0.54 12.67 -0.29
N VAL A 11 -0.56 11.98 -0.52
CA VAL A 11 -0.92 11.41 -1.82
C VAL A 11 -2.11 12.21 -2.35
N SER A 12 -1.85 13.17 -3.22
CA SER A 12 -2.89 14.06 -3.71
C SER A 12 -3.20 13.87 -5.19
N CYS A 13 -2.49 12.98 -5.86
CA CYS A 13 -2.60 12.79 -7.29
C CYS A 13 -3.36 11.50 -7.60
N PRO A 14 -4.44 11.55 -8.41
CA PRO A 14 -5.15 10.32 -8.79
C PRO A 14 -4.26 9.30 -9.50
N SER A 15 -3.29 9.77 -10.27
CA SER A 15 -2.34 8.88 -10.94
C SER A 15 -1.48 8.11 -9.94
N CYS A 16 -1.12 8.76 -8.83
CA CYS A 16 -0.34 8.12 -7.78
C CYS A 16 -1.13 6.98 -7.15
N ILE A 17 -2.40 7.21 -6.88
CA ILE A 17 -3.29 6.19 -6.31
C ILE A 17 -3.41 5.01 -7.26
N ALA A 18 -3.61 5.28 -8.54
CA ALA A 18 -3.70 4.22 -9.56
C ALA A 18 -2.42 3.40 -9.63
N LYS A 19 -1.27 4.03 -9.51
CA LYS A 19 0.02 3.34 -9.51
C LYS A 19 0.17 2.42 -8.30
N ILE A 20 -0.21 2.92 -7.12
CA ILE A 20 -0.14 2.12 -5.90
C ILE A 20 -1.08 0.93 -5.99
N GLU A 21 -2.32 1.16 -6.38
CA GLU A 21 -3.29 0.07 -6.51
C GLU A 21 -2.86 -0.95 -7.56
N GLY A 22 -2.38 -0.49 -8.70
CA GLY A 22 -1.90 -1.37 -9.76
C GLY A 22 -0.72 -2.21 -9.31
N MET A 23 0.22 -1.62 -8.61
CA MET A 23 1.37 -2.34 -8.08
C MET A 23 0.94 -3.39 -7.06
N LEU A 24 0.05 -3.03 -6.15
CA LEU A 24 -0.43 -3.97 -5.14
C LEU A 24 -1.21 -5.12 -5.76
N LYS A 25 -2.00 -4.86 -6.80
CA LYS A 25 -2.71 -5.92 -7.53
C LYS A 25 -1.75 -6.93 -8.17
N ARG A 26 -0.59 -6.46 -8.61
CA ARG A 26 0.41 -7.32 -9.23
C ARG A 26 1.28 -8.05 -8.23
N THR A 27 1.22 -7.65 -6.97
CA THR A 27 2.03 -8.26 -5.94
C THR A 27 1.40 -9.57 -5.50
N GLU A 28 2.14 -10.66 -5.63
CA GLU A 28 1.67 -11.96 -5.18
C GLU A 28 1.50 -11.96 -3.67
N GLY A 29 0.42 -12.53 -3.20
CA GLY A 29 0.10 -12.55 -1.78
C GLY A 29 -0.83 -11.42 -1.35
N VAL A 30 -1.05 -10.43 -2.18
CA VAL A 30 -1.98 -9.34 -1.90
C VAL A 30 -3.36 -9.71 -2.45
N ALA A 31 -4.35 -9.79 -1.55
CA ALA A 31 -5.73 -10.10 -1.93
C ALA A 31 -6.49 -8.86 -2.40
N GLY A 32 -6.13 -7.70 -1.86
CA GLY A 32 -6.77 -6.45 -2.26
C GLY A 32 -6.13 -5.27 -1.56
N SER A 33 -6.53 -4.09 -2.00
CA SER A 33 -6.03 -2.86 -1.40
C SER A 33 -7.10 -1.78 -1.51
N GLN A 34 -7.04 -0.84 -0.59
CA GLN A 34 -7.92 0.32 -0.58
C GLN A 34 -7.10 1.55 -0.26
N VAL A 35 -7.19 2.55 -1.10
CA VAL A 35 -6.46 3.81 -0.92
C VAL A 35 -7.44 4.91 -0.58
N SER A 36 -7.15 5.63 0.50
CA SER A 36 -7.89 6.83 0.89
C SER A 36 -7.00 8.04 0.68
N PHE A 37 -7.24 8.79 -0.39
CA PHE A 37 -6.41 9.96 -0.67
C PHE A 37 -6.73 11.12 0.25
N ALA A 38 -7.92 11.16 0.84
CA ALA A 38 -8.28 12.21 1.79
C ALA A 38 -7.40 12.20 3.05
N THR A 39 -7.00 11.00 3.48
CA THR A 39 -6.15 10.81 4.65
C THR A 39 -4.76 10.29 4.30
N SER A 40 -4.48 10.09 3.02
CA SER A 40 -3.23 9.52 2.51
C SER A 40 -2.91 8.17 3.16
N LYS A 41 -3.94 7.34 3.34
CA LYS A 41 -3.80 6.01 3.92
C LYS A 41 -4.05 4.94 2.88
N VAL A 42 -3.26 3.88 2.96
CA VAL A 42 -3.44 2.71 2.12
C VAL A 42 -3.68 1.50 3.00
N LYS A 43 -4.82 0.86 2.82
CA LYS A 43 -5.10 -0.42 3.49
C LYS A 43 -4.79 -1.55 2.53
N VAL A 44 -3.98 -2.48 2.98
CA VAL A 44 -3.59 -3.62 2.17
C VAL A 44 -4.07 -4.90 2.84
N ASN A 45 -4.82 -5.70 2.10
CA ASN A 45 -5.25 -7.02 2.54
C ASN A 45 -4.34 -8.05 1.87
N PHE A 46 -3.55 -8.74 2.66
CA PHE A 46 -2.54 -9.66 2.15
C PHE A 46 -2.44 -10.92 3.01
N ASP A 47 -1.83 -11.94 2.44
CA ASP A 47 -1.55 -13.19 3.14
C ASP A 47 -0.13 -13.14 3.70
N GLU A 48 -0.03 -13.09 5.02
CA GLU A 48 1.27 -13.03 5.70
C GLU A 48 2.15 -14.25 5.42
N ALA A 49 1.56 -15.35 5.02
CA ALA A 49 2.32 -16.54 4.65
C ALA A 49 3.02 -16.38 3.30
N LYS A 50 2.54 -15.48 2.46
CA LYS A 50 3.08 -15.26 1.12
C LYS A 50 3.93 -14.00 1.03
N ILE A 51 3.54 -12.94 1.71
CA ILE A 51 4.24 -11.68 1.66
C ILE A 51 4.18 -11.00 3.03
N GLY A 52 5.27 -10.39 3.43
CA GLY A 52 5.34 -9.66 4.69
C GLY A 52 4.96 -8.19 4.53
N SER A 53 4.52 -7.56 5.63
CA SER A 53 4.19 -6.14 5.62
C SER A 53 5.39 -5.27 5.23
N ASP A 54 6.59 -5.66 5.63
CA ASP A 54 7.81 -4.95 5.27
C ASP A 54 8.02 -4.91 3.76
N GLN A 55 7.71 -6.01 3.08
CA GLN A 55 7.84 -6.09 1.64
C GLN A 55 6.85 -5.16 0.94
N ILE A 56 5.64 -5.07 1.44
CA ILE A 56 4.62 -4.18 0.89
C ILE A 56 5.06 -2.72 1.07
N ARG A 57 5.52 -2.37 2.26
CA ARG A 57 6.02 -1.03 2.54
C ARG A 57 7.17 -0.67 1.61
N GLU A 58 8.11 -1.57 1.43
CA GLU A 58 9.26 -1.33 0.56
C GLU A 58 8.84 -1.08 -0.89
N ARG A 59 7.84 -1.81 -1.37
CA ARG A 59 7.32 -1.60 -2.73
C ARG A 59 6.70 -0.22 -2.89
N ILE A 60 5.98 0.24 -1.86
CA ILE A 60 5.38 1.58 -1.88
C ILE A 60 6.48 2.64 -1.91
N VAL A 61 7.52 2.47 -1.09
CA VAL A 61 8.64 3.40 -1.05
C VAL A 61 9.36 3.45 -2.41
N ARG A 62 9.49 2.31 -3.08
CA ARG A 62 10.14 2.26 -4.40
C ARG A 62 9.37 3.00 -5.47
N LEU A 63 8.06 3.16 -5.30
CA LEU A 63 7.26 3.97 -6.21
C LEU A 63 7.50 5.47 -6.03
N GLY A 64 8.20 5.85 -4.97
CA GLY A 64 8.50 7.25 -4.70
C GLY A 64 7.64 7.87 -3.61
N TYR A 65 6.92 7.06 -2.84
CA TYR A 65 6.04 7.55 -1.77
C TYR A 65 6.63 7.18 -0.42
N ALA A 66 6.70 8.16 0.47
CA ALA A 66 7.20 7.91 1.82
C ALA A 66 6.11 7.29 2.68
N VAL A 67 6.44 6.21 3.37
CA VAL A 67 5.56 5.59 4.34
C VAL A 67 5.89 6.15 5.72
N LEU A 68 4.96 6.88 6.31
CA LEU A 68 5.16 7.52 7.60
C LEU A 68 4.98 6.54 8.76
N GLY A 69 4.23 5.47 8.56
CA GLY A 69 4.03 4.47 9.59
C GLY A 69 2.97 3.45 9.21
N GLU A 70 2.89 2.42 10.01
CA GLU A 70 1.86 1.41 9.93
C GLU A 70 0.92 1.58 11.11
N LYS A 71 -0.37 1.71 10.85
CA LYS A 71 -1.36 1.80 11.92
C LYS A 71 -2.56 0.95 11.61
#